data_34017e8c1e67ae5a68c790a9a6063460
#
_entry.id   34017e8c1e67ae5a68c790a9a6063460
#
_cell.length_a   1.000
_cell.length_b   1.000
_cell.length_c   1.000
_cell.angle_alpha   90.00
_cell.angle_beta   90.00
_cell.angle_gamma   90.00
#
_symmetry.space_group_name_H-M   'P 1'
#
loop_
_entity.id
_entity.type
_entity.pdbx_description
1 polymer ?
#
loop_
_entity_poly.entity_id
_entity_poly.type
_entity_poly.pdbx_seq_one_letter_code
_entity_poly.pdbx_strand_id
1 'polypeptide(L)'
;MKKLAVILIVLLLIATGLYFFNQYWIHRYDAVIAREAARYGLDRDLVWSIAYEESYFRPWKNGRDGEIGMMQVTPGALSDWAAENGSAATQQRSANAPESFLRDPERNIQIACWYLHRAGEDYPNDLPGREARMLAAYNAGRRRATDWNRVEAGAPPLNEQEFIGRIDIASTRAYVTSILDRYRRVKSAKGGFALITQAAGSRSCNAGC
;
A
#
# COMPACT_ATOMS: atom_id res chain seq x y z
N MET A 1 3.81 39.99 -27.11
CA MET A 1 2.63 39.13 -26.92
C MET A 1 2.82 37.71 -27.53
N LYS A 2 3.16 37.55 -28.84
CA LYS A 2 3.35 36.23 -29.46
C LYS A 2 4.38 35.33 -28.74
N LYS A 3 5.55 35.86 -28.36
CA LYS A 3 6.59 35.10 -27.64
C LYS A 3 6.09 34.58 -26.29
N LEU A 4 5.35 35.39 -25.52
CA LEU A 4 4.77 35.00 -24.25
C LEU A 4 3.73 33.90 -24.42
N ALA A 5 2.86 34.00 -25.42
CA ALA A 5 1.87 32.97 -25.73
C ALA A 5 2.54 31.62 -26.08
N VAL A 6 3.61 31.62 -26.88
CA VAL A 6 4.37 30.40 -27.20
C VAL A 6 4.97 29.78 -25.95
N ILE A 7 5.59 30.57 -25.06
CA ILE A 7 6.15 30.08 -23.80
C ILE A 7 5.07 29.41 -22.94
N LEU A 8 3.90 30.05 -22.79
CA LEU A 8 2.80 29.50 -22.01
C LEU A 8 2.27 28.17 -22.59
N ILE A 9 2.16 28.07 -23.92
CA ILE A 9 1.77 26.82 -24.59
C ILE A 9 2.79 25.73 -24.32
N VAL A 10 4.10 26.02 -24.43
CA VAL A 10 5.15 25.02 -24.16
C VAL A 10 5.10 24.56 -22.71
N LEU A 11 4.95 25.48 -21.75
CA LEU A 11 4.83 25.13 -20.33
C LEU A 11 3.59 24.27 -20.06
N LEU A 12 2.46 24.56 -20.70
CA LEU A 12 1.25 23.76 -20.57
C LEU A 12 1.45 22.34 -21.13
N LEU A 13 2.10 22.20 -22.30
CA LEU A 13 2.41 20.89 -22.89
C LEU A 13 3.34 20.07 -21.98
N ILE A 14 4.38 20.70 -21.42
CA ILE A 14 5.28 20.04 -20.45
C ILE A 14 4.50 19.60 -19.21
N ALA A 15 3.69 20.47 -18.62
CA ALA A 15 2.89 20.15 -17.44
C ALA A 15 1.91 18.99 -17.71
N THR A 16 1.27 19.01 -18.87
CA THR A 16 0.37 17.94 -19.32
C THR A 16 1.13 16.63 -19.50
N GLY A 17 2.29 16.66 -20.15
CA GLY A 17 3.15 15.49 -20.34
C GLY A 17 3.60 14.89 -19.01
N LEU A 18 4.05 15.74 -18.07
CA LEU A 18 4.44 15.31 -16.71
C LEU A 18 3.25 14.70 -15.94
N TYR A 19 2.07 15.28 -16.07
CA TYR A 19 0.85 14.75 -15.46
C TYR A 19 0.54 13.33 -15.98
N PHE A 20 0.49 13.12 -17.29
CA PHE A 20 0.22 11.79 -17.85
C PHE A 20 1.33 10.78 -17.55
N PHE A 21 2.59 11.21 -17.59
CA PHE A 21 3.70 10.35 -17.15
C PHE A 21 3.54 9.93 -15.70
N ASN A 22 3.20 10.86 -14.80
CA ASN A 22 2.95 10.55 -13.40
C ASN A 22 1.78 9.57 -13.23
N GLN A 23 0.66 9.76 -13.97
CA GLN A 23 -0.46 8.82 -13.94
C GLN A 23 -0.04 7.42 -14.38
N TYR A 24 0.65 7.31 -15.51
CA TYR A 24 1.21 6.02 -15.95
C TYR A 24 2.12 5.41 -14.89
N TRP A 25 3.00 6.22 -14.30
CA TRP A 25 3.97 5.76 -13.32
C TRP A 25 3.34 5.12 -12.10
N ILE A 26 2.37 5.78 -11.47
CA ILE A 26 1.74 5.32 -10.23
C ILE A 26 0.72 4.19 -10.44
N HIS A 27 0.27 3.97 -11.68
CA HIS A 27 -0.73 2.95 -12.00
C HIS A 27 -0.19 1.73 -12.75
N ARG A 28 1.10 1.73 -13.12
CA ARG A 28 1.69 0.64 -13.94
C ARG A 28 1.68 -0.73 -13.29
N TYR A 29 1.53 -0.79 -11.97
CA TYR A 29 1.46 -2.04 -11.20
C TYR A 29 0.06 -2.36 -10.64
N ASP A 30 -0.96 -1.61 -11.02
CA ASP A 30 -2.32 -1.77 -10.49
C ASP A 30 -2.87 -3.19 -10.66
N ALA A 31 -2.61 -3.83 -11.79
CA ALA A 31 -3.05 -5.20 -12.05
C ALA A 31 -2.37 -6.21 -11.12
N VAL A 32 -1.07 -6.06 -10.86
CA VAL A 32 -0.31 -6.91 -9.96
C VAL A 32 -0.77 -6.71 -8.51
N ILE A 33 -0.92 -5.45 -8.09
CA ILE A 33 -1.41 -5.09 -6.76
C ILE A 33 -2.81 -5.67 -6.54
N ALA A 34 -3.72 -5.53 -7.51
CA ALA A 34 -5.08 -6.06 -7.39
C ALA A 34 -5.08 -7.60 -7.27
N ARG A 35 -4.27 -8.29 -8.06
CA ARG A 35 -4.13 -9.74 -8.03
C ARG A 35 -3.61 -10.24 -6.68
N GLU A 36 -2.49 -9.69 -6.21
CA GLU A 36 -1.87 -10.14 -4.98
C GLU A 36 -2.67 -9.71 -3.74
N ALA A 37 -3.26 -8.51 -3.73
CA ALA A 37 -4.18 -8.09 -2.68
C ALA A 37 -5.37 -9.05 -2.56
N ALA A 38 -6.02 -9.40 -3.68
CA ALA A 38 -7.12 -10.36 -3.69
C ALA A 38 -6.70 -11.75 -3.19
N ARG A 39 -5.49 -12.21 -3.56
CA ARG A 39 -4.93 -13.49 -3.12
C ARG A 39 -4.85 -13.62 -1.59
N TYR A 40 -4.52 -12.52 -0.92
CA TYR A 40 -4.32 -12.48 0.52
C TYR A 40 -5.47 -11.79 1.29
N GLY A 41 -6.62 -11.55 0.63
CA GLY A 41 -7.79 -10.94 1.27
C GLY A 41 -7.57 -9.51 1.76
N LEU A 42 -6.70 -8.76 1.08
CA LEU A 42 -6.36 -7.37 1.39
C LEU A 42 -7.12 -6.39 0.49
N ASP A 43 -7.37 -5.18 1.00
CA ASP A 43 -7.86 -4.09 0.17
C ASP A 43 -6.75 -3.59 -0.77
N ARG A 44 -7.00 -3.64 -2.09
CA ARG A 44 -6.03 -3.19 -3.11
C ARG A 44 -5.60 -1.73 -2.93
N ASP A 45 -6.48 -0.88 -2.44
CA ASP A 45 -6.19 0.54 -2.27
C ASP A 45 -5.30 0.79 -1.06
N LEU A 46 -5.37 -0.09 -0.04
CA LEU A 46 -4.41 -0.11 1.07
C LEU A 46 -3.03 -0.52 0.57
N VAL A 47 -2.92 -1.63 -0.18
CA VAL A 47 -1.64 -2.10 -0.74
C VAL A 47 -1.02 -1.05 -1.67
N TRP A 48 -1.83 -0.42 -2.52
CA TRP A 48 -1.40 0.69 -3.37
C TRP A 48 -0.85 1.87 -2.56
N SER A 49 -1.53 2.22 -1.47
CA SER A 49 -1.13 3.32 -0.58
C SER A 49 0.19 3.05 0.13
N ILE A 50 0.45 1.78 0.49
CA ILE A 50 1.73 1.33 1.04
C ILE A 50 2.84 1.45 -0.01
N ALA A 51 2.64 0.94 -1.24
CA ALA A 51 3.63 1.03 -2.31
C ALA A 51 4.01 2.48 -2.66
N TYR A 52 3.04 3.38 -2.59
CA TYR A 52 3.27 4.81 -2.76
C TYR A 52 4.17 5.38 -1.65
N GLU A 53 3.88 5.09 -0.39
CA GLU A 53 4.63 5.57 0.78
C GLU A 53 6.04 4.97 0.81
N GLU A 54 6.15 3.67 0.61
CA GLU A 54 7.40 2.94 0.70
C GLU A 54 8.42 3.40 -0.35
N SER A 55 8.02 3.58 -1.59
CA SER A 55 8.99 3.83 -2.65
C SER A 55 8.52 4.76 -3.77
N TYR A 56 7.29 5.21 -3.76
CA TYR A 56 6.68 5.84 -4.94
C TYR A 56 6.78 4.93 -6.18
N PHE A 57 6.47 3.64 -5.99
CA PHE A 57 6.50 2.59 -7.03
C PHE A 57 7.88 2.37 -7.68
N ARG A 58 8.99 2.54 -6.95
CA ARG A 58 10.36 2.35 -7.43
C ARG A 58 10.91 0.98 -7.03
N PRO A 59 11.02 0.01 -7.95
CA PRO A 59 11.51 -1.33 -7.62
C PRO A 59 13.00 -1.37 -7.26
N TRP A 60 13.75 -0.32 -7.60
CA TRP A 60 15.19 -0.22 -7.32
C TRP A 60 15.51 0.51 -6.01
N LYS A 61 14.51 0.91 -5.22
CA LYS A 61 14.74 1.60 -3.96
C LYS A 61 15.36 0.64 -2.93
N ASN A 62 16.39 1.11 -2.23
CA ASN A 62 16.93 0.48 -1.02
C ASN A 62 16.56 1.33 0.19
N GLY A 63 16.13 0.69 1.27
CA GLY A 63 15.91 1.29 2.58
C GLY A 63 17.20 1.40 3.40
N ARG A 64 17.11 2.01 4.58
CA ARG A 64 18.26 2.20 5.47
C ARG A 64 18.63 0.94 6.23
N ASP A 65 17.64 0.10 6.55
CA ASP A 65 17.78 -1.08 7.37
C ASP A 65 17.77 -2.37 6.52
N GLY A 66 18.12 -2.24 5.22
CA GLY A 66 18.26 -3.34 4.28
C GLY A 66 16.97 -3.73 3.57
N GLU A 67 15.93 -2.90 3.62
CA GLU A 67 14.70 -3.11 2.85
C GLU A 67 14.95 -2.87 1.37
N ILE A 68 14.28 -3.64 0.52
CA ILE A 68 14.51 -3.66 -0.92
C ILE A 68 13.21 -3.57 -1.68
N GLY A 69 13.23 -2.78 -2.74
CA GLY A 69 12.22 -2.79 -3.77
C GLY A 69 11.00 -1.91 -3.48
N MET A 70 9.94 -2.18 -4.23
CA MET A 70 8.77 -1.32 -4.31
C MET A 70 8.01 -1.20 -2.99
N MET A 71 7.88 -2.30 -2.25
CA MET A 71 7.20 -2.40 -0.96
C MET A 71 8.17 -2.45 0.22
N GLN A 72 9.48 -2.19 -0.02
CA GLN A 72 10.53 -2.17 1.00
C GLN A 72 10.53 -3.45 1.86
N VAL A 73 10.59 -4.61 1.20
CA VAL A 73 10.63 -5.92 1.84
C VAL A 73 12.05 -6.21 2.33
N THR A 74 12.16 -6.72 3.57
CA THR A 74 13.46 -7.13 4.13
C THR A 74 13.88 -8.52 3.66
N PRO A 75 15.18 -8.85 3.61
CA PRO A 75 15.64 -10.21 3.36
C PRO A 75 15.10 -11.24 4.38
N GLY A 76 14.85 -10.81 5.62
CA GLY A 76 14.22 -11.65 6.64
C GLY A 76 12.80 -12.05 6.26
N ALA A 77 11.96 -11.08 5.86
CA ALA A 77 10.60 -11.35 5.40
C ALA A 77 10.58 -12.23 4.14
N LEU A 78 11.55 -12.05 3.23
CA LEU A 78 11.74 -12.95 2.08
C LEU A 78 12.06 -14.38 2.52
N SER A 79 12.96 -14.55 3.50
CA SER A 79 13.33 -15.86 4.02
C SER A 79 12.11 -16.59 4.62
N ASP A 80 11.34 -15.88 5.45
CA ASP A 80 10.13 -16.43 6.07
C ASP A 80 9.07 -16.82 5.03
N TRP A 81 8.83 -15.95 4.05
CA TRP A 81 7.93 -16.24 2.94
C TRP A 81 8.40 -17.45 2.12
N ALA A 82 9.69 -17.52 1.81
CA ALA A 82 10.24 -18.62 1.01
C ALA A 82 10.16 -19.96 1.76
N ALA A 83 10.35 -19.96 3.06
CA ALA A 83 10.22 -21.16 3.89
C ALA A 83 8.78 -21.69 3.90
N GLU A 84 7.78 -20.80 3.92
CA GLU A 84 6.37 -21.18 4.00
C GLU A 84 5.76 -21.48 2.60
N ASN A 85 6.14 -20.72 1.57
CA ASN A 85 5.46 -20.72 0.26
C ASN A 85 6.35 -21.15 -0.90
N GLY A 86 7.65 -21.24 -0.69
CA GLY A 86 8.62 -21.48 -1.75
C GLY A 86 8.95 -22.96 -1.97
N SER A 87 9.12 -23.36 -3.23
CA SER A 87 9.80 -24.61 -3.55
C SER A 87 11.28 -24.57 -3.11
N ALA A 88 11.93 -25.73 -2.98
CA ALA A 88 13.38 -25.81 -2.67
C ALA A 88 14.22 -24.93 -3.61
N ALA A 89 13.90 -24.90 -4.90
CA ALA A 89 14.57 -24.04 -5.88
C ALA A 89 14.31 -22.55 -5.65
N THR A 90 13.13 -22.18 -5.15
CA THR A 90 12.81 -20.79 -4.78
C THR A 90 13.55 -20.38 -3.53
N GLN A 91 13.59 -21.22 -2.50
CA GLN A 91 14.33 -20.99 -1.26
C GLN A 91 15.83 -20.79 -1.55
N GLN A 92 16.42 -21.67 -2.36
CA GLN A 92 17.82 -21.54 -2.74
C GLN A 92 18.13 -20.25 -3.52
N ARG A 93 17.26 -19.87 -4.49
CA ARG A 93 17.46 -18.63 -5.26
C ARG A 93 17.30 -17.37 -4.40
N SER A 94 16.31 -17.35 -3.52
CA SER A 94 16.08 -16.22 -2.62
C SER A 94 17.22 -16.06 -1.61
N ALA A 95 17.79 -17.16 -1.12
CA ALA A 95 18.93 -17.15 -0.21
C ALA A 95 20.22 -16.69 -0.89
N ASN A 96 20.49 -17.16 -2.12
CA ASN A 96 21.72 -16.84 -2.85
C ASN A 96 21.76 -15.41 -3.40
N ALA A 97 20.60 -14.84 -3.75
CA ALA A 97 20.51 -13.52 -4.38
C ALA A 97 19.26 -12.76 -3.92
N PRO A 98 19.12 -12.46 -2.61
CA PRO A 98 17.92 -11.85 -2.06
C PRO A 98 17.62 -10.49 -2.70
N GLU A 99 18.65 -9.69 -2.98
CA GLU A 99 18.48 -8.38 -3.60
C GLU A 99 17.87 -8.48 -5.01
N SER A 100 18.42 -9.32 -5.88
CA SER A 100 17.88 -9.50 -7.24
C SER A 100 16.48 -10.10 -7.23
N PHE A 101 16.17 -10.96 -6.24
CA PHE A 101 14.86 -11.54 -6.07
C PHE A 101 13.82 -10.49 -5.68
N LEU A 102 14.17 -9.58 -4.74
CA LEU A 102 13.30 -8.53 -4.24
C LEU A 102 13.19 -7.30 -5.16
N ARG A 103 14.10 -7.14 -6.13
CA ARG A 103 13.97 -6.07 -7.15
C ARG A 103 12.93 -6.38 -8.23
N ASP A 104 12.50 -7.65 -8.35
CA ASP A 104 11.35 -8.00 -9.18
C ASP A 104 10.07 -7.45 -8.54
N PRO A 105 9.33 -6.54 -9.22
CA PRO A 105 8.18 -5.87 -8.61
C PRO A 105 7.05 -6.82 -8.28
N GLU A 106 6.81 -7.86 -9.09
CA GLU A 106 5.72 -8.81 -8.83
C GLU A 106 5.99 -9.65 -7.59
N ARG A 107 7.22 -10.15 -7.43
CA ARG A 107 7.64 -10.90 -6.25
C ARG A 107 7.64 -10.02 -5.00
N ASN A 108 8.12 -8.79 -5.15
CA ASN A 108 8.15 -7.83 -4.04
C ASN A 108 6.75 -7.53 -3.51
N ILE A 109 5.78 -7.29 -4.41
CA ILE A 109 4.37 -7.08 -4.04
C ILE A 109 3.78 -8.36 -3.40
N GLN A 110 4.04 -9.52 -3.99
CA GLN A 110 3.55 -10.80 -3.47
C GLN A 110 3.98 -11.05 -2.03
N ILE A 111 5.28 -10.89 -1.76
CA ILE A 111 5.86 -11.11 -0.42
C ILE A 111 5.33 -10.07 0.57
N ALA A 112 5.24 -8.82 0.15
CA ALA A 112 4.68 -7.75 0.97
C ALA A 112 3.21 -7.98 1.33
N CYS A 113 2.38 -8.42 0.38
CA CYS A 113 0.98 -8.78 0.63
C CYS A 113 0.87 -9.97 1.60
N TRP A 114 1.70 -11.01 1.43
CA TRP A 114 1.76 -12.12 2.38
C TRP A 114 2.13 -11.62 3.78
N TYR A 115 3.16 -10.79 3.92
CA TYR A 115 3.60 -10.27 5.21
C TYR A 115 2.53 -9.39 5.88
N LEU A 116 1.86 -8.54 5.10
CA LEU A 116 0.76 -7.71 5.57
C LEU A 116 -0.45 -8.54 6.01
N HIS A 117 -0.78 -9.60 5.26
CA HIS A 117 -1.82 -10.58 5.65
C HIS A 117 -1.48 -11.22 7.00
N ARG A 118 -0.27 -11.74 7.16
CA ARG A 118 0.23 -12.32 8.41
C ARG A 118 0.17 -11.31 9.59
N ALA A 119 0.46 -10.05 9.33
CA ALA A 119 0.30 -8.99 10.32
C ALA A 119 -1.17 -8.78 10.71
N GLY A 120 -2.09 -9.03 9.80
CA GLY A 120 -3.54 -8.93 10.02
C GLY A 120 -4.16 -10.10 10.79
N GLU A 121 -3.52 -11.27 10.82
CA GLU A 121 -4.03 -12.45 11.53
C GLU A 121 -4.13 -12.25 13.05
N ASP A 122 -3.34 -11.33 13.60
CA ASP A 122 -3.36 -11.00 15.02
C ASP A 122 -4.60 -10.16 15.42
N TYR A 123 -5.40 -9.70 14.44
CA TYR A 123 -6.49 -8.76 14.66
C TYR A 123 -7.78 -9.23 13.97
N PRO A 124 -8.93 -9.25 14.69
CA PRO A 124 -10.24 -9.56 14.10
C PRO A 124 -10.56 -8.66 12.89
N ASN A 125 -11.27 -9.21 11.91
CA ASN A 125 -11.60 -8.46 10.69
C ASN A 125 -12.52 -7.26 10.92
N ASP A 126 -13.36 -7.31 11.95
CA ASP A 126 -14.29 -6.27 12.38
C ASP A 126 -13.69 -5.30 13.40
N LEU A 127 -12.42 -5.47 13.78
CA LEU A 127 -11.77 -4.60 14.74
C LEU A 127 -11.62 -3.17 14.19
N PRO A 128 -12.19 -2.14 14.84
CA PRO A 128 -12.01 -0.75 14.42
C PRO A 128 -10.52 -0.36 14.34
N GLY A 129 -10.07 0.13 13.18
CA GLY A 129 -8.68 0.48 12.95
C GLY A 129 -7.73 -0.72 12.82
N ARG A 130 -8.24 -1.86 12.32
CA ARG A 130 -7.43 -3.04 11.98
C ARG A 130 -6.29 -2.68 11.04
N GLU A 131 -6.55 -1.86 10.04
CA GLU A 131 -5.54 -1.39 9.09
C GLU A 131 -4.39 -0.62 9.77
N ALA A 132 -4.70 0.20 10.77
CA ALA A 132 -3.67 0.92 11.55
C ALA A 132 -2.70 -0.06 12.23
N ARG A 133 -3.22 -1.14 12.79
CA ARG A 133 -2.43 -2.18 13.46
C ARG A 133 -1.59 -2.98 12.48
N MET A 134 -2.17 -3.35 11.35
CA MET A 134 -1.45 -4.02 10.26
C MET A 134 -0.28 -3.18 9.74
N LEU A 135 -0.50 -1.89 9.53
CA LEU A 135 0.54 -0.94 9.09
C LEU A 135 1.63 -0.76 10.14
N ALA A 136 1.25 -0.65 11.41
CA ALA A 136 2.22 -0.57 12.51
C ALA A 136 3.08 -1.84 12.62
N ALA A 137 2.45 -3.02 12.46
CA ALA A 137 3.15 -4.30 12.44
C ALA A 137 4.05 -4.45 11.21
N TYR A 138 3.63 -3.95 10.05
CA TYR A 138 4.42 -3.95 8.83
C TYR A 138 5.70 -3.12 8.99
N ASN A 139 5.58 -1.91 9.53
CA ASN A 139 6.70 -0.96 9.66
C ASN A 139 7.62 -1.23 10.86
N ALA A 140 7.06 -1.55 12.03
CA ALA A 140 7.82 -1.68 13.27
C ALA A 140 7.95 -3.12 13.80
N GLY A 141 7.30 -4.08 13.13
CA GLY A 141 7.26 -5.48 13.52
C GLY A 141 6.07 -5.83 14.42
N ARG A 142 5.59 -7.07 14.27
CA ARG A 142 4.38 -7.60 14.95
C ARG A 142 4.45 -7.47 16.47
N ARG A 143 5.61 -7.75 17.08
CA ARG A 143 5.79 -7.65 18.53
C ARG A 143 5.45 -6.27 19.08
N ARG A 144 6.01 -5.20 18.47
CA ARG A 144 5.74 -3.83 18.91
C ARG A 144 4.28 -3.45 18.71
N ALA A 145 3.70 -3.81 17.56
CA ALA A 145 2.29 -3.54 17.29
C ALA A 145 1.37 -4.22 18.31
N THR A 146 1.70 -5.45 18.72
CA THR A 146 0.99 -6.16 19.79
C THR A 146 1.14 -5.45 21.14
N ASP A 147 2.35 -4.98 21.48
CA ASP A 147 2.58 -4.24 22.73
C ASP A 147 1.77 -2.94 22.76
N TRP A 148 1.70 -2.18 21.67
CA TRP A 148 0.88 -0.97 21.57
C TRP A 148 -0.63 -1.25 21.61
N ASN A 149 -1.06 -2.44 21.18
CA ASN A 149 -2.47 -2.85 21.20
C ASN A 149 -2.92 -3.41 22.56
N ARG A 150 -2.02 -3.57 23.53
CA ARG A 150 -2.34 -4.21 24.82
C ARG A 150 -3.32 -3.36 25.63
N VAL A 151 -4.38 -3.98 26.13
CA VAL A 151 -5.35 -3.42 27.04
C VAL A 151 -5.43 -4.29 28.31
N GLU A 152 -5.95 -3.74 29.39
CA GLU A 152 -6.22 -4.51 30.61
C GLU A 152 -7.29 -5.57 30.36
N ALA A 153 -7.25 -6.65 31.15
CA ALA A 153 -8.21 -7.73 31.04
C ALA A 153 -9.64 -7.22 31.27
N GLY A 154 -10.52 -7.47 30.29
CA GLY A 154 -11.92 -7.01 30.32
C GLY A 154 -12.16 -5.60 29.80
N ALA A 155 -11.13 -4.85 29.46
CA ALA A 155 -11.30 -3.57 28.80
C ALA A 155 -11.70 -3.72 27.32
N PRO A 156 -12.48 -2.79 26.76
CA PRO A 156 -12.82 -2.80 25.35
C PRO A 156 -11.55 -2.62 24.49
N PRO A 157 -11.54 -3.12 23.24
CA PRO A 157 -10.43 -2.89 22.34
C PRO A 157 -10.29 -1.39 22.04
N LEU A 158 -9.04 -0.96 21.86
CA LEU A 158 -8.76 0.42 21.46
C LEU A 158 -9.40 0.75 20.12
N ASN A 159 -9.98 1.92 20.00
CA ASN A 159 -10.33 2.47 18.69
C ASN A 159 -9.06 2.85 17.90
N GLU A 160 -9.22 3.25 16.65
CA GLU A 160 -8.08 3.55 15.76
C GLU A 160 -7.20 4.69 16.30
N GLN A 161 -7.82 5.79 16.78
CA GLN A 161 -7.08 6.95 17.25
C GLN A 161 -6.32 6.66 18.54
N GLU A 162 -6.95 5.92 19.46
CA GLU A 162 -6.31 5.47 20.70
C GLU A 162 -5.11 4.58 20.41
N PHE A 163 -5.25 3.63 19.46
CA PHE A 163 -4.14 2.77 19.05
C PHE A 163 -2.99 3.60 18.45
N ILE A 164 -3.28 4.49 17.48
CA ILE A 164 -2.27 5.36 16.86
C ILE A 164 -1.58 6.23 17.91
N GLY A 165 -2.33 6.72 18.90
CA GLY A 165 -1.78 7.51 20.01
C GLY A 165 -0.77 6.75 20.87
N ARG A 166 -0.87 5.43 20.95
CA ARG A 166 0.07 4.56 21.71
C ARG A 166 1.35 4.20 20.98
N ILE A 167 1.43 4.44 19.65
CA ILE A 167 2.66 4.22 18.91
C ILE A 167 3.71 5.23 19.39
N ASP A 168 4.69 4.79 20.16
CA ASP A 168 5.74 5.64 20.76
C ASP A 168 6.87 5.98 19.76
N ILE A 169 7.01 5.23 18.66
CA ILE A 169 7.96 5.50 17.58
C ILE A 169 7.35 6.54 16.64
N ALA A 170 7.87 7.78 16.66
CA ALA A 170 7.33 8.89 15.90
C ALA A 170 7.29 8.64 14.39
N SER A 171 8.31 7.99 13.81
CA SER A 171 8.37 7.63 12.39
C SER A 171 7.29 6.61 12.01
N THR A 172 7.05 5.60 12.85
CA THR A 172 5.99 4.61 12.64
C THR A 172 4.61 5.24 12.75
N ARG A 173 4.39 6.14 13.72
CA ARG A 173 3.12 6.87 13.85
C ARG A 173 2.83 7.71 12.61
N ALA A 174 3.83 8.46 12.12
CA ALA A 174 3.72 9.25 10.89
C ALA A 174 3.44 8.36 9.66
N TYR A 175 4.12 7.23 9.55
CA TYR A 175 3.92 6.23 8.50
C TYR A 175 2.47 5.72 8.47
N VAL A 176 1.96 5.25 9.61
CA VAL A 176 0.59 4.75 9.74
C VAL A 176 -0.42 5.83 9.35
N THR A 177 -0.27 7.04 9.89
CA THR A 177 -1.19 8.16 9.61
C THR A 177 -1.18 8.55 8.14
N SER A 178 0.01 8.69 7.53
CA SER A 178 0.16 9.07 6.10
C SER A 178 -0.52 8.06 5.17
N ILE A 179 -0.33 6.77 5.42
CA ILE A 179 -0.93 5.72 4.58
C ILE A 179 -2.45 5.67 4.76
N LEU A 180 -2.97 5.74 5.98
CA LEU A 180 -4.41 5.74 6.23
C LEU A 180 -5.11 6.94 5.58
N ASP A 181 -4.52 8.12 5.66
CA ASP A 181 -5.05 9.33 5.01
C ASP A 181 -5.07 9.18 3.49
N ARG A 182 -4.02 8.61 2.89
CA ARG A 182 -3.96 8.32 1.46
C ARG A 182 -5.00 7.27 1.06
N TYR A 183 -5.08 6.18 1.78
CA TYR A 183 -6.03 5.11 1.56
C TYR A 183 -7.48 5.62 1.56
N ARG A 184 -7.86 6.45 2.55
CA ARG A 184 -9.18 7.08 2.63
C ARG A 184 -9.45 8.00 1.44
N ARG A 185 -8.48 8.83 1.03
CA ARG A 185 -8.62 9.69 -0.16
C ARG A 185 -8.84 8.89 -1.43
N VAL A 186 -8.08 7.80 -1.64
CA VAL A 186 -8.23 6.94 -2.82
C VAL A 186 -9.61 6.29 -2.84
N LYS A 187 -10.10 5.77 -1.72
CA LYS A 187 -11.45 5.18 -1.62
C LYS A 187 -12.55 6.21 -1.87
N SER A 188 -12.46 7.39 -1.28
CA SER A 188 -13.45 8.46 -1.44
C SER A 188 -13.54 8.93 -2.89
N ALA A 189 -12.41 9.08 -3.59
CA ALA A 189 -12.39 9.47 -5.00
C ALA A 189 -13.10 8.45 -5.89
N LYS A 190 -12.91 7.15 -5.63
CA LYS A 190 -13.59 6.08 -6.38
C LYS A 190 -15.09 6.00 -6.06
N GLY A 191 -15.45 6.15 -4.79
CA GLY A 191 -16.86 6.18 -4.37
C GLY A 191 -17.63 7.34 -5.00
N GLY A 192 -17.05 8.53 -5.03
CA GLY A 192 -17.65 9.70 -5.70
C GLY A 192 -17.86 9.49 -7.20
N PHE A 193 -16.89 8.89 -7.89
CA PHE A 193 -17.00 8.60 -9.31
C PHE A 193 -18.09 7.55 -9.62
N ALA A 194 -18.19 6.50 -8.82
CA ALA A 194 -19.22 5.47 -8.95
C ALA A 194 -20.64 6.05 -8.80
N LEU A 195 -20.86 6.96 -7.86
CA LEU A 195 -22.14 7.63 -7.67
C LEU A 195 -22.52 8.53 -8.87
N ILE A 196 -21.56 9.24 -9.45
CA ILE A 196 -21.78 10.10 -10.62
C ILE A 196 -22.15 9.25 -11.86
N THR A 197 -21.47 8.14 -12.09
CA THR A 197 -21.76 7.25 -13.23
C THR A 197 -23.12 6.56 -13.08
N GLN A 198 -23.51 6.18 -11.88
CA GLN A 198 -24.82 5.59 -11.60
C GLN A 198 -25.95 6.60 -11.78
N ALA A 199 -25.78 7.86 -11.35
CA ALA A 199 -26.73 8.94 -11.55
C ALA A 199 -26.85 9.34 -13.02
N ALA A 200 -25.79 9.28 -13.82
CA ALA A 200 -25.80 9.54 -15.25
C ALA A 200 -26.52 8.41 -16.04
N GLY A 201 -26.30 7.14 -15.66
CA GLY A 201 -26.97 5.99 -16.26
C GLY A 201 -28.47 5.94 -16.01
N SER A 202 -28.91 6.35 -14.82
CA SER A 202 -30.35 6.39 -14.47
C SER A 202 -31.14 7.48 -15.23
N ARG A 203 -30.50 8.56 -15.65
CA ARG A 203 -31.15 9.62 -16.48
C ARG A 203 -31.33 9.22 -17.93
N SER A 204 -30.50 8.32 -18.47
CA SER A 204 -30.60 7.82 -19.84
C SER A 204 -31.76 6.85 -20.05
N CYS A 205 -32.21 6.12 -19.02
CA CYS A 205 -33.34 5.20 -19.10
C CYS A 205 -34.73 5.88 -19.02
N ASN A 206 -34.82 7.13 -18.54
CA ASN A 206 -36.10 7.83 -18.41
C ASN A 206 -36.44 8.73 -19.61
N ALA A 207 -35.61 8.78 -20.64
CA ALA A 207 -35.85 9.60 -21.86
C ALA A 207 -36.36 8.79 -23.06
N GLY A 208 -36.75 7.53 -22.87
CA GLY A 208 -37.17 6.59 -23.93
C GLY A 208 -38.45 5.81 -23.61
N CYS A 209 -39.47 6.47 -23.05
CA CYS A 209 -40.85 5.97 -22.98
C CYS A 209 -41.81 7.05 -23.47
#